data_6909c32ea10b2822e939e0fbfae10764
#
_entry.id   6909c32ea10b2822e939e0fbfae10764
#
_cell.length_a   1.000
_cell.length_b   1.000
_cell.length_c   1.000
_cell.angle_alpha   90.00
_cell.angle_beta   90.00
_cell.angle_gamma   90.00
#
_symmetry.space_group_name_H-M   'P 1'
#
loop_
_entity.id
_entity.type
_entity.pdbx_description
1 polymer ?
#
loop_
_entity_poly.entity_id
_entity_poly.type
_entity_poly.pdbx_seq_one_letter_code
_entity_poly.pdbx_strand_id
1 'polypeptide(L)'
;SRPRGWILYLAGALAGGGFGVFFNCDPADAAAAVCTSLLVTFLSRYISQREHNPLISNFVIAFIAELFILFSVSHGLGHHGGYVAAGVVMLLISALGTTNGVRDLIALDTLSGIMNISLSLTGAMGIAMGIALPLQLLSHQEISDIMMLNPDIRIQLAACTIGCLGFSLWFQVKRRHILWCTLGAFVTWLAYALCFLWRASNFQASLAGAVVCALFSQIMARVNKAPATIFQTVSVFPMIPGAALYYCMYGFVIGDFRFACEKGVSLLLS
;
A
#
# COMPACT_ATOMS: atom_id res chain seq x y z
N SER A 1 -24.66 -7.47 -6.09
CA SER A 1 -24.81 -6.24 -6.87
C SER A 1 -23.41 -5.69 -7.15
N ARG A 2 -23.04 -5.54 -8.42
CA ARG A 2 -21.77 -4.90 -8.80
C ARG A 2 -21.72 -3.51 -8.16
N PRO A 3 -20.59 -3.11 -7.53
CA PRO A 3 -20.48 -1.79 -6.95
C PRO A 3 -20.72 -0.74 -8.03
N ARG A 4 -21.40 0.34 -7.66
CA ARG A 4 -21.56 1.49 -8.56
C ARG A 4 -20.15 1.98 -8.92
N GLY A 5 -19.85 2.09 -10.19
CA GLY A 5 -18.49 2.38 -10.69
C GLY A 5 -17.81 3.58 -10.01
N TRP A 6 -18.58 4.64 -9.65
CA TRP A 6 -18.06 5.82 -8.98
C TRP A 6 -17.51 5.56 -7.56
N ILE A 7 -18.01 4.51 -6.85
CA ILE A 7 -17.50 4.15 -5.51
C ILE A 7 -16.05 3.68 -5.58
N LEU A 8 -15.67 2.98 -6.65
CA LEU A 8 -14.29 2.53 -6.84
C LEU A 8 -13.33 3.71 -7.09
N TYR A 9 -13.77 4.72 -7.83
CA TYR A 9 -12.96 5.93 -8.04
C TYR A 9 -12.80 6.71 -6.74
N LEU A 10 -13.87 6.86 -5.95
CA LEU A 10 -13.79 7.47 -4.62
C LEU A 10 -12.85 6.66 -3.70
N ALA A 11 -12.94 5.33 -3.75
CA ALA A 11 -12.06 4.45 -2.99
C ALA A 11 -10.58 4.64 -3.36
N GLY A 12 -10.26 4.67 -4.65
CA GLY A 12 -8.91 4.92 -5.14
C GLY A 12 -8.37 6.29 -4.72
N ALA A 13 -9.19 7.34 -4.88
CA ALA A 13 -8.82 8.69 -4.47
C ALA A 13 -8.52 8.81 -2.98
N LEU A 14 -9.38 8.22 -2.12
CA LEU A 14 -9.18 8.22 -0.67
C LEU A 14 -7.97 7.37 -0.25
N ALA A 15 -7.79 6.21 -0.88
CA ALA A 15 -6.67 5.32 -0.56
C ALA A 15 -5.33 5.95 -0.96
N GLY A 16 -5.16 6.34 -2.22
CA GLY A 16 -3.90 6.91 -2.70
C GLY A 16 -3.61 8.30 -2.13
N GLY A 17 -4.62 9.18 -2.04
CA GLY A 17 -4.47 10.48 -1.41
C GLY A 17 -4.17 10.38 0.09
N GLY A 18 -4.89 9.52 0.82
CA GLY A 18 -4.67 9.27 2.23
C GLY A 18 -3.27 8.72 2.50
N PHE A 19 -2.85 7.70 1.79
CA PHE A 19 -1.48 7.16 1.94
C PHE A 19 -0.41 8.11 1.40
N GLY A 20 -0.70 8.95 0.40
CA GLY A 20 0.21 10.02 -0.01
C GLY A 20 0.54 10.96 1.16
N VAL A 21 -0.49 11.48 1.84
CA VAL A 21 -0.30 12.35 3.03
C VAL A 21 0.39 11.58 4.17
N PHE A 22 0.09 10.30 4.34
CA PHE A 22 0.76 9.42 5.30
C PHE A 22 2.27 9.35 5.05
N PHE A 23 2.69 9.33 3.78
CA PHE A 23 4.09 9.36 3.34
C PHE A 23 4.64 10.76 3.11
N ASN A 24 4.12 11.75 3.83
CA ASN A 24 4.64 13.10 3.86
C ASN A 24 4.43 13.94 2.57
N CYS A 25 3.41 13.65 1.78
CA CYS A 25 3.00 14.52 0.68
C CYS A 25 2.54 15.88 1.18
N ASP A 26 3.03 16.93 0.53
CA ASP A 26 2.48 18.28 0.65
C ASP A 26 1.07 18.35 0.05
N PRO A 27 0.26 19.40 0.31
CA PRO A 27 -1.08 19.52 -0.25
C PRO A 27 -1.13 19.44 -1.78
N ALA A 28 -0.13 19.96 -2.47
CA ALA A 28 -0.01 19.86 -3.93
C ALA A 28 0.29 18.43 -4.36
N ASP A 29 1.24 17.76 -3.69
CA ASP A 29 1.58 16.35 -3.90
C ASP A 29 0.38 15.44 -3.60
N ALA A 30 -0.39 15.74 -2.54
CA ALA A 30 -1.60 15.00 -2.21
C ALA A 30 -2.67 15.10 -3.31
N ALA A 31 -2.84 16.29 -3.91
CA ALA A 31 -3.72 16.46 -5.05
C ALA A 31 -3.24 15.66 -6.27
N ALA A 32 -1.95 15.68 -6.57
CA ALA A 32 -1.34 14.86 -7.61
C ALA A 32 -1.52 13.36 -7.32
N ALA A 33 -1.36 12.92 -6.05
CA ALA A 33 -1.60 11.53 -5.64
C ALA A 33 -3.07 11.11 -5.85
N VAL A 34 -4.03 11.97 -5.54
CA VAL A 34 -5.46 11.73 -5.82
C VAL A 34 -5.70 11.58 -7.32
N CYS A 35 -5.21 12.51 -8.14
CA CYS A 35 -5.39 12.46 -9.60
C CYS A 35 -4.76 11.18 -10.20
N THR A 36 -3.52 10.86 -9.80
CA THR A 36 -2.84 9.65 -10.25
C THR A 36 -3.58 8.39 -9.78
N SER A 37 -4.12 8.37 -8.57
CA SER A 37 -4.90 7.25 -8.05
C SER A 37 -6.21 7.02 -8.78
N LEU A 38 -6.85 8.09 -9.26
CA LEU A 38 -8.01 8.00 -10.14
C LEU A 38 -7.64 7.38 -11.49
N LEU A 39 -6.51 7.80 -12.06
CA LEU A 39 -5.96 7.22 -13.29
C LEU A 39 -5.64 5.73 -13.10
N VAL A 40 -4.93 5.37 -12.02
CA VAL A 40 -4.62 3.98 -11.67
C VAL A 40 -5.89 3.14 -11.51
N THR A 41 -6.92 3.69 -10.85
CA THR A 41 -8.21 3.02 -10.70
C THR A 41 -8.87 2.74 -12.05
N PHE A 42 -8.85 3.72 -12.94
CA PHE A 42 -9.35 3.57 -14.31
C PHE A 42 -8.59 2.49 -15.08
N LEU A 43 -7.26 2.57 -15.09
CA LEU A 43 -6.39 1.63 -15.79
C LEU A 43 -6.53 0.21 -15.22
N SER A 44 -6.53 0.05 -13.90
CA SER A 44 -6.71 -1.24 -13.23
C SER A 44 -8.03 -1.89 -13.63
N ARG A 45 -9.11 -1.11 -13.71
CA ARG A 45 -10.41 -1.63 -14.13
C ARG A 45 -10.42 -2.06 -15.60
N TYR A 46 -9.71 -1.35 -16.46
CA TYR A 46 -9.67 -1.63 -17.89
C TYR A 46 -8.71 -2.77 -18.25
N ILE A 47 -7.49 -2.72 -17.70
CA ILE A 47 -6.41 -3.65 -18.01
C ILE A 47 -6.65 -5.00 -17.34
N SER A 48 -7.05 -5.02 -16.07
CA SER A 48 -7.26 -6.26 -15.31
C SER A 48 -8.41 -7.13 -15.84
N GLN A 49 -9.27 -6.59 -16.70
CA GLN A 49 -10.29 -7.38 -17.40
C GLN A 49 -9.74 -8.10 -18.64
N ARG A 50 -8.61 -7.66 -19.18
CA ARG A 50 -8.02 -8.16 -20.41
C ARG A 50 -6.73 -8.94 -20.17
N GLU A 51 -5.97 -8.54 -19.17
CA GLU A 51 -4.67 -9.12 -18.84
C GLU A 51 -4.73 -9.77 -17.46
N HIS A 52 -4.38 -11.05 -17.40
CA HIS A 52 -4.42 -11.85 -16.17
C HIS A 52 -3.03 -12.03 -15.54
N ASN A 53 -1.97 -11.62 -16.26
CA ASN A 53 -0.61 -11.69 -15.73
C ASN A 53 -0.34 -10.47 -14.81
N PRO A 54 -0.10 -10.67 -13.49
CA PRO A 54 0.13 -9.57 -12.56
C PRO A 54 1.36 -8.73 -12.91
N LEU A 55 2.39 -9.34 -13.51
CA LEU A 55 3.60 -8.61 -13.91
C LEU A 55 3.28 -7.59 -15.00
N ILE A 56 2.63 -8.04 -16.08
CA ILE A 56 2.33 -7.20 -17.25
C ILE A 56 1.33 -6.11 -16.87
N SER A 57 0.24 -6.48 -16.18
CA SER A 57 -0.80 -5.52 -15.81
C SER A 57 -0.24 -4.45 -14.87
N ASN A 58 0.50 -4.83 -13.83
CA ASN A 58 1.09 -3.89 -12.88
C ASN A 58 2.18 -3.03 -13.53
N PHE A 59 3.00 -3.62 -14.42
CA PHE A 59 4.01 -2.87 -15.18
C PHE A 59 3.37 -1.74 -16.01
N VAL A 60 2.36 -2.05 -16.80
CA VAL A 60 1.72 -1.06 -17.67
C VAL A 60 1.03 0.04 -16.85
N ILE A 61 0.32 -0.35 -15.78
CA ILE A 61 -0.37 0.61 -14.92
C ILE A 61 0.63 1.51 -14.21
N ALA A 62 1.70 0.94 -13.63
CA ALA A 62 2.72 1.68 -12.91
C ALA A 62 3.52 2.61 -13.86
N PHE A 63 3.82 2.16 -15.07
CA PHE A 63 4.51 2.95 -16.09
C PHE A 63 3.70 4.20 -16.47
N ILE A 64 2.41 4.04 -16.75
CA ILE A 64 1.53 5.18 -17.10
C ILE A 64 1.33 6.10 -15.89
N ALA A 65 1.21 5.53 -14.68
CA ALA A 65 1.08 6.31 -13.45
C ALA A 65 2.32 7.16 -13.20
N GLU A 66 3.53 6.60 -13.39
CA GLU A 66 4.78 7.32 -13.20
C GLU A 66 4.98 8.42 -14.25
N LEU A 67 4.64 8.16 -15.51
CA LEU A 67 4.63 9.21 -16.54
C LEU A 67 3.74 10.38 -16.14
N PHE A 68 2.57 10.10 -15.57
CA PHE A 68 1.65 11.13 -15.11
C PHE A 68 2.20 11.90 -13.91
N ILE A 69 2.89 11.21 -12.97
CA ILE A 69 3.56 11.84 -11.83
C ILE A 69 4.67 12.79 -12.33
N LEU A 70 5.54 12.32 -13.21
CA LEU A 70 6.62 13.12 -13.78
C LEU A 70 6.07 14.36 -14.54
N PHE A 71 4.99 14.15 -15.30
CA PHE A 71 4.31 15.26 -15.97
C PHE A 71 3.75 16.27 -14.95
N SER A 72 3.12 15.81 -13.87
CA SER A 72 2.56 16.68 -12.82
C SER A 72 3.65 17.49 -12.12
N VAL A 73 4.77 16.86 -11.77
CA VAL A 73 5.92 17.53 -11.14
C VAL A 73 6.57 18.53 -12.09
N SER A 74 6.74 18.19 -13.37
CA SER A 74 7.35 19.10 -14.36
C SER A 74 6.50 20.36 -14.62
N HIS A 75 5.20 20.30 -14.40
CA HIS A 75 4.27 21.44 -14.53
C HIS A 75 3.99 22.16 -13.21
N GLY A 76 4.70 21.82 -12.14
CA GLY A 76 4.55 22.47 -10.83
C GLY A 76 3.26 22.08 -10.07
N LEU A 77 2.58 21.01 -10.47
CA LEU A 77 1.40 20.46 -9.78
C LEU A 77 1.78 19.56 -8.59
N GLY A 78 3.06 19.36 -8.35
CA GLY A 78 3.63 18.62 -7.23
C GLY A 78 5.12 18.90 -7.12
N HIS A 79 5.73 18.61 -5.97
CA HIS A 79 7.13 18.91 -5.68
C HIS A 79 7.96 17.62 -5.48
N HIS A 80 7.37 16.60 -4.90
CA HIS A 80 8.04 15.37 -4.49
C HIS A 80 7.40 14.13 -5.15
N GLY A 81 7.80 13.82 -6.38
CA GLY A 81 7.26 12.68 -7.13
C GLY A 81 7.38 11.35 -6.40
N GLY A 82 8.45 11.13 -5.65
CA GLY A 82 8.67 9.91 -4.86
C GLY A 82 7.59 9.66 -3.79
N TYR A 83 7.14 10.70 -3.09
CA TYR A 83 6.05 10.57 -2.10
C TYR A 83 4.70 10.30 -2.76
N VAL A 84 4.45 10.94 -3.90
CA VAL A 84 3.24 10.67 -4.70
C VAL A 84 3.23 9.22 -5.18
N ALA A 85 4.34 8.75 -5.74
CA ALA A 85 4.50 7.36 -6.17
C ALA A 85 4.28 6.38 -5.01
N ALA A 86 4.82 6.67 -3.82
CA ALA A 86 4.64 5.86 -2.63
C ALA A 86 3.15 5.66 -2.25
N GLY A 87 2.37 6.74 -2.23
CA GLY A 87 0.93 6.67 -1.96
C GLY A 87 0.17 5.86 -3.00
N VAL A 88 0.52 6.03 -4.28
CA VAL A 88 -0.12 5.35 -5.41
C VAL A 88 0.24 3.86 -5.46
N VAL A 89 1.50 3.53 -5.16
CA VAL A 89 2.00 2.14 -5.12
C VAL A 89 1.20 1.28 -4.14
N MET A 90 0.72 1.84 -3.03
CA MET A 90 -0.12 1.11 -2.08
C MET A 90 -1.41 0.56 -2.69
N LEU A 91 -1.93 1.16 -3.76
CA LEU A 91 -3.09 0.65 -4.51
C LEU A 91 -2.76 -0.55 -5.39
N LEU A 92 -1.52 -0.64 -5.88
CA LEU A 92 -1.08 -1.66 -6.83
C LEU A 92 -0.49 -2.88 -6.14
N ILE A 93 0.15 -2.71 -4.98
CA ILE A 93 0.81 -3.81 -4.26
C ILE A 93 -0.23 -4.77 -3.72
N SER A 94 -0.10 -6.03 -4.15
CA SER A 94 -0.85 -7.16 -3.57
C SER A 94 -0.21 -7.64 -2.25
N ALA A 95 -0.06 -6.71 -1.31
CA ALA A 95 0.54 -7.00 -0.01
C ALA A 95 -0.29 -8.04 0.80
N LEU A 96 -1.60 -8.09 0.57
CA LEU A 96 -2.46 -9.16 1.11
C LEU A 96 -2.09 -10.55 0.57
N GLY A 97 -1.61 -10.64 -0.67
CA GLY A 97 -1.14 -11.90 -1.24
C GLY A 97 0.06 -12.45 -0.47
N THR A 98 1.02 -11.59 -0.13
CA THR A 98 2.19 -11.98 0.68
C THR A 98 1.77 -12.42 2.08
N THR A 99 0.94 -11.64 2.76
CA THR A 99 0.44 -11.97 4.11
C THR A 99 -0.35 -13.28 4.12
N ASN A 100 -1.24 -13.48 3.14
CA ASN A 100 -1.98 -14.73 3.01
C ASN A 100 -1.05 -15.89 2.68
N GLY A 101 -0.05 -15.69 1.83
CA GLY A 101 0.94 -16.71 1.51
C GLY A 101 1.72 -17.19 2.74
N VAL A 102 2.16 -16.28 3.60
CA VAL A 102 2.82 -16.64 4.87
C VAL A 102 1.84 -17.39 5.79
N ARG A 103 0.58 -16.93 5.88
CA ARG A 103 -0.47 -17.62 6.65
C ARG A 103 -0.71 -19.05 6.15
N ASP A 104 -0.77 -19.24 4.83
CA ASP A 104 -0.99 -20.55 4.21
C ASP A 104 0.19 -21.49 4.50
N LEU A 105 1.43 -20.97 4.46
CA LEU A 105 2.62 -21.74 4.86
C LEU A 105 2.56 -22.19 6.31
N ILE A 106 2.16 -21.31 7.23
CA ILE A 106 2.00 -21.64 8.66
C ILE A 106 0.88 -22.69 8.85
N ALA A 107 -0.17 -22.63 8.03
CA ALA A 107 -1.26 -23.60 8.03
C ALA A 107 -0.89 -24.92 7.32
N LEU A 108 0.36 -25.11 6.91
CA LEU A 108 0.88 -26.27 6.17
C LEU A 108 0.30 -26.45 4.77
N ASP A 109 -0.39 -25.45 4.22
CA ASP A 109 -0.76 -25.39 2.81
C ASP A 109 0.39 -24.76 2.00
N THR A 110 1.45 -25.53 1.84
CA THR A 110 2.71 -25.06 1.28
C THR A 110 2.56 -24.59 -0.18
N LEU A 111 1.74 -25.30 -0.97
CA LEU A 111 1.57 -24.99 -2.39
C LEU A 111 0.86 -23.65 -2.59
N SER A 112 -0.26 -23.43 -1.91
CA SER A 112 -0.98 -22.16 -1.93
C SER A 112 -0.12 -21.02 -1.38
N GLY A 113 0.63 -21.27 -0.31
CA GLY A 113 1.52 -20.30 0.31
C GLY A 113 2.61 -19.80 -0.65
N ILE A 114 3.35 -20.73 -1.27
CA ILE A 114 4.40 -20.39 -2.26
C ILE A 114 3.79 -19.69 -3.47
N MET A 115 2.65 -20.15 -3.97
CA MET A 115 1.99 -19.53 -5.11
C MET A 115 1.57 -18.08 -4.83
N ASN A 116 0.97 -17.81 -3.67
CA ASN A 116 0.54 -16.47 -3.27
C ASN A 116 1.75 -15.51 -3.10
N ILE A 117 2.84 -15.98 -2.49
CA ILE A 117 4.07 -15.20 -2.35
C ILE A 117 4.68 -14.91 -3.73
N SER A 118 4.80 -15.92 -4.58
CA SER A 118 5.37 -15.78 -5.92
C SER A 118 4.58 -14.80 -6.78
N LEU A 119 3.25 -14.84 -6.76
CA LEU A 119 2.39 -13.90 -7.47
C LEU A 119 2.55 -12.47 -6.94
N SER A 120 2.68 -12.29 -5.62
CA SER A 120 2.90 -10.98 -5.01
C SER A 120 4.25 -10.39 -5.38
N LEU A 121 5.32 -11.19 -5.36
CA LEU A 121 6.67 -10.77 -5.79
C LEU A 121 6.68 -10.41 -7.28
N THR A 122 6.07 -11.24 -8.12
CA THR A 122 5.94 -10.97 -9.56
C THR A 122 5.20 -9.66 -9.83
N GLY A 123 4.11 -9.42 -9.10
CA GLY A 123 3.36 -8.17 -9.18
C GLY A 123 4.18 -6.95 -8.74
N ALA A 124 4.92 -7.07 -7.64
CA ALA A 124 5.80 -6.01 -7.13
C ALA A 124 6.96 -5.71 -8.10
N MET A 125 7.51 -6.74 -8.75
CA MET A 125 8.53 -6.57 -9.79
C MET A 125 7.98 -5.78 -10.99
N GLY A 126 6.75 -6.09 -11.42
CA GLY A 126 6.07 -5.33 -12.48
C GLY A 126 5.93 -3.84 -12.11
N ILE A 127 5.52 -3.52 -10.88
CA ILE A 127 5.42 -2.15 -10.40
C ILE A 127 6.79 -1.46 -10.40
N ALA A 128 7.81 -2.12 -9.84
CA ALA A 128 9.15 -1.56 -9.75
C ALA A 128 9.74 -1.24 -11.13
N MET A 129 9.61 -2.16 -12.09
CA MET A 129 10.03 -1.94 -13.48
C MET A 129 9.23 -0.80 -14.14
N GLY A 130 7.92 -0.74 -13.90
CA GLY A 130 7.03 0.29 -14.44
C GLY A 130 7.40 1.69 -13.97
N ILE A 131 7.84 1.85 -12.72
CA ILE A 131 8.29 3.13 -12.18
C ILE A 131 9.74 3.45 -12.57
N ALA A 132 10.64 2.46 -12.49
CA ALA A 132 12.05 2.68 -12.77
C ALA A 132 12.32 3.13 -14.20
N LEU A 133 11.63 2.58 -15.19
CA LEU A 133 11.86 2.89 -16.61
C LEU A 133 11.57 4.37 -16.94
N PRO A 134 10.42 4.98 -16.62
CA PRO A 134 10.19 6.40 -16.85
C PRO A 134 11.19 7.30 -16.13
N LEU A 135 11.54 6.97 -14.89
CA LEU A 135 12.52 7.73 -14.12
C LEU A 135 13.89 7.74 -14.80
N GLN A 136 14.38 6.59 -15.25
CA GLN A 136 15.67 6.50 -15.93
C GLN A 136 15.67 7.16 -17.30
N LEU A 137 14.58 7.09 -18.05
CA LEU A 137 14.49 7.62 -19.40
C LEU A 137 14.27 9.12 -19.45
N LEU A 138 13.51 9.68 -18.51
CA LEU A 138 13.03 11.06 -18.59
C LEU A 138 13.66 12.00 -17.55
N SER A 139 13.96 11.53 -16.35
CA SER A 139 14.39 12.42 -15.28
C SER A 139 15.86 12.31 -14.92
N HIS A 140 16.54 11.20 -15.24
CA HIS A 140 17.89 10.89 -14.74
C HIS A 140 18.04 11.07 -13.22
N GLN A 141 16.93 11.20 -12.51
CA GLN A 141 16.91 11.34 -11.07
C GLN A 141 16.88 9.94 -10.45
N GLU A 142 17.82 9.71 -9.55
CA GLU A 142 17.70 8.61 -8.60
C GLU A 142 16.48 8.91 -7.70
N ILE A 143 15.79 7.87 -7.21
CA ILE A 143 14.78 8.05 -6.16
C ILE A 143 15.53 8.50 -4.90
N SER A 144 15.81 9.80 -4.82
CA SER A 144 16.47 10.41 -3.67
C SER A 144 15.53 10.54 -2.47
N ASP A 145 14.22 10.60 -2.74
CA ASP A 145 13.21 10.72 -1.71
C ASP A 145 12.86 9.34 -1.16
N ILE A 146 13.70 8.87 -0.24
CA ILE A 146 13.40 7.71 0.57
C ILE A 146 12.08 8.00 1.30
N MET A 147 11.10 7.13 1.10
CA MET A 147 9.79 7.19 1.73
C MET A 147 9.94 7.50 3.22
N MET A 148 9.61 8.71 3.61
CA MET A 148 9.55 9.13 5.00
C MET A 148 8.09 9.22 5.42
N LEU A 149 7.79 8.66 6.58
CA LEU A 149 6.50 8.90 7.23
C LEU A 149 6.39 10.38 7.61
N ASN A 150 5.18 10.93 7.53
CA ASN A 150 4.93 12.27 8.00
C ASN A 150 5.41 12.42 9.47
N PRO A 151 6.20 13.45 9.82
CA PRO A 151 6.74 13.60 11.17
C PRO A 151 5.66 13.82 12.24
N ASP A 152 4.49 14.34 11.88
CA ASP A 152 3.37 14.56 12.79
C ASP A 152 2.48 13.31 12.91
N ILE A 153 2.50 12.68 14.09
CA ILE A 153 1.70 11.50 14.38
C ILE A 153 0.19 11.71 14.20
N ARG A 154 -0.29 12.94 14.42
CA ARG A 154 -1.72 13.28 14.27
C ARG A 154 -2.11 13.22 12.81
N ILE A 155 -1.25 13.75 11.93
CA ILE A 155 -1.43 13.69 10.48
C ILE A 155 -1.34 12.25 10.01
N GLN A 156 -0.36 11.47 10.49
CA GLN A 156 -0.26 10.03 10.18
C GLN A 156 -1.54 9.27 10.51
N LEU A 157 -2.10 9.47 11.74
CA LEU A 157 -3.32 8.81 12.18
C LEU A 157 -4.53 9.20 11.33
N ALA A 158 -4.69 10.49 11.02
CA ALA A 158 -5.78 10.98 10.17
C ALA A 158 -5.65 10.43 8.73
N ALA A 159 -4.47 10.54 8.16
CA ALA A 159 -4.16 10.08 6.82
C ALA A 159 -4.34 8.56 6.66
N CYS A 160 -3.82 7.78 7.62
CA CYS A 160 -4.02 6.34 7.71
C CYS A 160 -5.53 5.99 7.76
N THR A 161 -6.29 6.70 8.59
CA THR A 161 -7.73 6.46 8.73
C THR A 161 -8.47 6.72 7.41
N ILE A 162 -8.15 7.82 6.74
CA ILE A 162 -8.74 8.17 5.42
C ILE A 162 -8.34 7.13 4.37
N GLY A 163 -7.06 6.77 4.31
CA GLY A 163 -6.55 5.75 3.39
C GLY A 163 -7.21 4.39 3.57
N CYS A 164 -7.36 3.94 4.82
CA CYS A 164 -8.01 2.68 5.14
C CYS A 164 -9.53 2.70 4.92
N LEU A 165 -10.17 3.86 5.06
CA LEU A 165 -11.56 4.04 4.62
C LEU A 165 -11.66 3.83 3.10
N GLY A 166 -10.72 4.38 2.32
CA GLY A 166 -10.60 4.11 0.89
C GLY A 166 -10.45 2.62 0.60
N PHE A 167 -9.55 1.91 1.29
CA PHE A 167 -9.39 0.46 1.12
C PHE A 167 -10.62 -0.33 1.54
N SER A 168 -11.35 0.08 2.57
CA SER A 168 -12.62 -0.54 2.95
C SER A 168 -13.64 -0.51 1.80
N LEU A 169 -13.70 0.62 1.09
CA LEU A 169 -14.55 0.79 -0.10
C LEU A 169 -14.00 -0.02 -1.29
N TRP A 170 -12.69 -0.05 -1.47
CA TRP A 170 -12.01 -0.79 -2.54
C TRP A 170 -12.28 -2.29 -2.45
N PHE A 171 -12.16 -2.87 -1.24
CA PHE A 171 -12.49 -4.26 -0.96
C PHE A 171 -13.99 -4.54 -0.84
N GLN A 172 -14.83 -3.54 -1.12
CA GLN A 172 -16.29 -3.68 -1.12
C GLN A 172 -16.85 -4.23 0.20
N VAL A 173 -16.25 -3.81 1.32
CA VAL A 173 -16.74 -4.14 2.65
C VAL A 173 -18.18 -3.66 2.80
N LYS A 174 -19.04 -4.49 3.41
CA LYS A 174 -20.44 -4.11 3.66
C LYS A 174 -20.49 -2.81 4.48
N ARG A 175 -21.37 -1.87 4.10
CA ARG A 175 -21.46 -0.52 4.70
C ARG A 175 -21.47 -0.52 6.23
N ARG A 176 -22.15 -1.47 6.85
CA ARG A 176 -22.24 -1.59 8.32
C ARG A 176 -20.90 -1.90 9.00
N HIS A 177 -19.91 -2.42 8.26
CA HIS A 177 -18.61 -2.83 8.79
C HIS A 177 -17.49 -1.85 8.46
N ILE A 178 -17.71 -0.89 7.53
CA ILE A 178 -16.70 0.06 7.07
C ILE A 178 -16.11 0.84 8.24
N LEU A 179 -16.96 1.41 9.10
CA LEU A 179 -16.52 2.18 10.26
C LEU A 179 -15.66 1.34 11.21
N TRP A 180 -16.05 0.08 11.45
CA TRP A 180 -15.28 -0.81 12.31
C TRP A 180 -13.92 -1.20 11.71
N CYS A 181 -13.87 -1.44 10.40
CA CYS A 181 -12.61 -1.71 9.70
C CYS A 181 -11.66 -0.50 9.75
N THR A 182 -12.20 0.69 9.53
CA THR A 182 -11.43 1.95 9.58
C THR A 182 -10.94 2.24 11.00
N LEU A 183 -11.80 2.03 12.02
CA LEU A 183 -11.41 2.16 13.42
C LEU A 183 -10.32 1.15 13.79
N GLY A 184 -10.40 -0.08 13.26
CA GLY A 184 -9.36 -1.09 13.45
C GLY A 184 -8.00 -0.64 12.93
N ALA A 185 -7.95 -0.03 11.76
CA ALA A 185 -6.71 0.51 11.20
C ALA A 185 -6.15 1.67 12.06
N PHE A 186 -7.01 2.56 12.53
CA PHE A 186 -6.63 3.64 13.46
C PHE A 186 -6.00 3.09 14.74
N VAL A 187 -6.67 2.13 15.40
CA VAL A 187 -6.19 1.53 16.66
C VAL A 187 -4.89 0.76 16.45
N THR A 188 -4.77 0.04 15.34
CA THR A 188 -3.55 -0.70 14.98
C THR A 188 -2.37 0.24 14.79
N TRP A 189 -2.55 1.31 14.01
CA TRP A 189 -1.50 2.30 13.79
C TRP A 189 -1.16 3.09 15.04
N LEU A 190 -2.15 3.42 15.87
CA LEU A 190 -1.93 4.07 17.16
C LEU A 190 -1.06 3.20 18.08
N ALA A 191 -1.32 1.89 18.15
CA ALA A 191 -0.52 0.96 18.96
C ALA A 191 0.93 0.90 18.46
N TYR A 192 1.14 0.80 17.14
CA TYR A 192 2.47 0.85 16.54
C TYR A 192 3.21 2.15 16.90
N ALA A 193 2.55 3.29 16.69
CA ALA A 193 3.14 4.60 16.90
C ALA A 193 3.48 4.87 18.38
N LEU A 194 2.64 4.45 19.33
CA LEU A 194 2.92 4.55 20.75
C LEU A 194 4.13 3.71 21.16
N CYS A 195 4.24 2.47 20.66
CA CYS A 195 5.42 1.63 20.92
C CYS A 195 6.69 2.26 20.33
N PHE A 196 6.61 2.84 19.15
CA PHE A 196 7.73 3.53 18.52
C PHE A 196 8.19 4.76 19.32
N LEU A 197 7.24 5.54 19.86
CA LEU A 197 7.54 6.66 20.75
C LEU A 197 8.23 6.23 22.05
N TRP A 198 7.96 5.03 22.55
CA TRP A 198 8.63 4.46 23.72
C TRP A 198 10.00 3.82 23.38
N ARG A 199 10.59 4.20 22.25
CA ARG A 199 11.89 3.69 21.76
C ARG A 199 11.93 2.17 21.57
N ALA A 200 10.81 1.53 21.32
CA ALA A 200 10.78 0.13 20.91
C ALA A 200 11.44 -0.03 19.51
N SER A 201 12.03 -1.19 19.25
CA SER A 201 12.51 -1.52 17.91
C SER A 201 11.33 -1.61 16.93
N ASN A 202 11.61 -1.44 15.61
CA ASN A 202 10.57 -1.60 14.58
C ASN A 202 9.84 -2.93 14.69
N PHE A 203 10.57 -4.02 14.97
CA PHE A 203 9.99 -5.34 15.17
C PHE A 203 9.01 -5.38 16.36
N GLN A 204 9.38 -4.79 17.50
CA GLN A 204 8.52 -4.76 18.69
C GLN A 204 7.25 -3.91 18.46
N ALA A 205 7.40 -2.76 17.78
CA ALA A 205 6.26 -1.92 17.43
C ALA A 205 5.32 -2.62 16.44
N SER A 206 5.86 -3.31 15.43
CA SER A 206 5.08 -4.09 14.47
C SER A 206 4.36 -5.26 15.15
N LEU A 207 5.04 -5.96 16.05
CA LEU A 207 4.43 -7.05 16.83
C LEU A 207 3.27 -6.54 17.69
N ALA A 208 3.45 -5.41 18.38
CA ALA A 208 2.39 -4.82 19.20
C ALA A 208 1.17 -4.43 18.35
N GLY A 209 1.39 -3.76 17.22
CA GLY A 209 0.33 -3.42 16.30
C GLY A 209 -0.38 -4.65 15.73
N ALA A 210 0.36 -5.69 15.35
CA ALA A 210 -0.22 -6.94 14.86
C ALA A 210 -1.10 -7.65 15.91
N VAL A 211 -0.64 -7.70 17.17
CA VAL A 211 -1.42 -8.26 18.29
C VAL A 211 -2.70 -7.47 18.50
N VAL A 212 -2.61 -6.14 18.52
CA VAL A 212 -3.78 -5.26 18.68
C VAL A 212 -4.76 -5.42 17.51
N CYS A 213 -4.26 -5.50 16.27
CA CYS A 213 -5.05 -5.77 15.08
C CYS A 213 -5.80 -7.10 15.20
N ALA A 214 -5.12 -8.17 15.59
CA ALA A 214 -5.71 -9.49 15.74
C ALA A 214 -6.80 -9.50 16.82
N LEU A 215 -6.52 -8.95 18.00
CA LEU A 215 -7.49 -8.87 19.10
C LEU A 215 -8.72 -8.03 18.70
N PHE A 216 -8.50 -6.85 18.13
CA PHE A 216 -9.58 -5.98 17.67
C PHE A 216 -10.47 -6.70 16.65
N SER A 217 -9.84 -7.37 15.65
CA SER A 217 -10.57 -8.09 14.60
C SER A 217 -11.40 -9.26 15.17
N GLN A 218 -10.88 -10.00 16.16
CA GLN A 218 -11.60 -11.08 16.82
C GLN A 218 -12.78 -10.55 17.65
N ILE A 219 -12.61 -9.46 18.37
CA ILE A 219 -13.68 -8.81 19.14
C ILE A 219 -14.79 -8.33 18.20
N MET A 220 -14.42 -7.60 17.12
CA MET A 220 -15.39 -7.10 16.14
C MET A 220 -16.10 -8.20 15.37
N ALA A 221 -15.43 -9.30 15.10
CA ALA A 221 -16.04 -10.48 14.49
C ALA A 221 -17.19 -11.04 15.35
N ARG A 222 -16.96 -11.13 16.66
CA ARG A 222 -17.99 -11.61 17.61
C ARG A 222 -19.15 -10.62 17.76
N VAL A 223 -18.84 -9.34 17.91
CA VAL A 223 -19.85 -8.28 18.06
C VAL A 223 -20.74 -8.17 16.83
N ASN A 224 -20.13 -8.20 15.63
CA ASN A 224 -20.85 -8.01 14.37
C ASN A 224 -21.33 -9.31 13.72
N LYS A 225 -21.05 -10.48 14.33
CA LYS A 225 -21.36 -11.81 13.79
C LYS A 225 -20.90 -11.94 12.32
N ALA A 226 -19.65 -11.56 12.06
CA ALA A 226 -19.04 -11.55 10.74
C ALA A 226 -17.63 -12.18 10.81
N PRO A 227 -17.08 -12.68 9.69
CA PRO A 227 -15.74 -13.24 9.68
C PRO A 227 -14.67 -12.23 10.13
N ALA A 228 -13.74 -12.64 11.00
CA ALA A 228 -12.66 -11.79 11.50
C ALA A 228 -11.76 -11.24 10.37
N THR A 229 -11.62 -12.01 9.29
CA THR A 229 -10.82 -11.64 8.13
C THR A 229 -11.25 -10.33 7.48
N ILE A 230 -12.56 -9.98 7.52
CA ILE A 230 -13.07 -8.72 6.97
C ILE A 230 -12.47 -7.52 7.71
N PHE A 231 -12.43 -7.60 9.03
CA PHE A 231 -11.88 -6.54 9.89
C PHE A 231 -10.35 -6.53 9.82
N GLN A 232 -9.73 -7.70 9.89
CA GLN A 232 -8.29 -7.86 9.86
C GLN A 232 -7.66 -7.33 8.57
N THR A 233 -8.27 -7.62 7.41
CA THR A 233 -7.74 -7.22 6.09
C THR A 233 -7.49 -5.72 5.99
N VAL A 234 -8.42 -4.88 6.46
CA VAL A 234 -8.26 -3.44 6.40
C VAL A 234 -7.42 -2.91 7.55
N SER A 235 -7.60 -3.47 8.76
CA SER A 235 -6.91 -3.02 9.97
C SER A 235 -5.39 -3.24 9.92
N VAL A 236 -4.93 -4.27 9.20
CA VAL A 236 -3.50 -4.56 9.05
C VAL A 236 -2.82 -3.70 7.98
N PHE A 237 -3.60 -3.07 7.09
CA PHE A 237 -3.06 -2.40 5.89
C PHE A 237 -1.96 -1.37 6.18
N PRO A 238 -2.06 -0.51 7.20
CA PRO A 238 -1.00 0.47 7.50
C PRO A 238 0.33 -0.18 7.89
N MET A 239 0.28 -1.42 8.38
CA MET A 239 1.47 -2.15 8.84
C MET A 239 2.09 -3.04 7.76
N ILE A 240 1.36 -3.25 6.64
CA ILE A 240 1.90 -4.08 5.57
C ILE A 240 3.09 -3.37 4.93
N PRO A 241 4.27 -4.01 4.90
CA PRO A 241 5.49 -3.40 4.39
C PRO A 241 5.52 -3.33 2.85
N GLY A 242 4.41 -2.84 2.26
CA GLY A 242 4.26 -2.74 0.81
C GLY A 242 5.35 -1.89 0.17
N ALA A 243 5.69 -0.79 0.82
CA ALA A 243 6.75 0.09 0.39
C ALA A 243 8.13 -0.58 0.44
N ALA A 244 8.43 -1.31 1.52
CA ALA A 244 9.70 -2.02 1.63
C ALA A 244 9.83 -3.09 0.53
N LEU A 245 8.72 -3.77 0.20
CA LEU A 245 8.66 -4.72 -0.91
C LEU A 245 8.93 -4.03 -2.26
N TYR A 246 8.31 -2.88 -2.49
CA TYR A 246 8.54 -2.08 -3.69
C TYR A 246 10.01 -1.64 -3.80
N TYR A 247 10.58 -1.03 -2.76
CA TYR A 247 11.99 -0.59 -2.78
C TYR A 247 12.99 -1.75 -2.92
N CYS A 248 12.70 -2.89 -2.33
CA CYS A 248 13.49 -4.10 -2.51
C CYS A 248 13.51 -4.50 -4.00
N MET A 249 12.35 -4.59 -4.64
CA MET A 249 12.25 -4.93 -6.06
C MET A 249 12.85 -3.84 -6.97
N TYR A 250 12.68 -2.57 -6.61
CA TYR A 250 13.29 -1.45 -7.32
C TYR A 250 14.82 -1.54 -7.30
N GLY A 251 15.42 -1.82 -6.14
CA GLY A 251 16.87 -2.03 -6.03
C GLY A 251 17.37 -3.14 -6.93
N PHE A 252 16.64 -4.24 -7.08
CA PHE A 252 16.97 -5.30 -8.04
C PHE A 252 16.89 -4.81 -9.49
N VAL A 253 15.90 -4.00 -9.84
CA VAL A 253 15.71 -3.49 -11.21
C VAL A 253 16.83 -2.53 -11.61
N ILE A 254 17.27 -1.65 -10.71
CA ILE A 254 18.37 -0.70 -10.99
C ILE A 254 19.76 -1.33 -10.84
N GLY A 255 19.85 -2.57 -10.35
CA GLY A 255 21.13 -3.27 -10.16
C GLY A 255 21.86 -2.93 -8.85
N ASP A 256 21.24 -2.16 -7.95
CA ASP A 256 21.78 -1.89 -6.60
C ASP A 256 21.36 -3.00 -5.63
N PHE A 257 22.10 -4.09 -5.66
CA PHE A 257 21.87 -5.25 -4.78
C PHE A 257 22.03 -4.91 -3.29
N ARG A 258 22.84 -3.93 -2.95
CA ARG A 258 23.06 -3.53 -1.55
C ARG A 258 21.79 -2.88 -1.00
N PHE A 259 21.25 -1.92 -1.75
CA PHE A 259 19.97 -1.28 -1.42
C PHE A 259 18.82 -2.30 -1.38
N ALA A 260 18.76 -3.21 -2.37
CA ALA A 260 17.75 -4.25 -2.42
C ALA A 260 17.80 -5.17 -1.18
N CYS A 261 18.98 -5.62 -0.77
CA CYS A 261 19.13 -6.45 0.41
C CYS A 261 18.79 -5.71 1.71
N GLU A 262 19.20 -4.45 1.86
CA GLU A 262 18.87 -3.63 3.03
C GLU A 262 17.36 -3.47 3.20
N LYS A 263 16.64 -3.17 2.10
CA LYS A 263 15.19 -3.06 2.10
C LYS A 263 14.50 -4.42 2.27
N GLY A 264 15.09 -5.50 1.75
CA GLY A 264 14.63 -6.87 1.96
C GLY A 264 14.72 -7.31 3.43
N VAL A 265 15.81 -6.99 4.12
CA VAL A 265 15.95 -7.22 5.57
C VAL A 265 14.92 -6.39 6.34
N SER A 266 14.73 -5.13 5.97
CA SER A 266 13.71 -4.25 6.58
C SER A 266 12.31 -4.83 6.44
N LEU A 267 12.01 -5.44 5.29
CA LEU A 267 10.73 -6.13 5.03
C LEU A 267 10.53 -7.35 5.94
N LEU A 268 11.59 -8.10 6.22
CA LEU A 268 11.51 -9.27 7.11
C LEU A 268 11.39 -8.88 8.58
N LEU A 269 11.84 -7.69 8.96
CA LEU A 269 11.83 -7.19 10.33
C LEU A 269 10.59 -6.35 10.66
N SER A 270 9.75 -6.06 9.67
CA SER A 270 8.47 -5.34 9.82
C SER A 270 7.29 -6.30 9.92
#